data_e7dc9120e205403ecde0b0efa4cd39fd
#
_entry.id   e7dc9120e205403ecde0b0efa4cd39fd
#
_cell.length_a   1.000
_cell.length_b   1.000
_cell.length_c   1.000
_cell.angle_alpha   90.00
_cell.angle_beta   90.00
_cell.angle_gamma   90.00
#
_symmetry.space_group_name_H-M   'P 1'
#
loop_
_entity.id
_entity.type
_entity.pdbx_description
1 polymer ?
#
loop_
_entity_poly.entity_id
_entity_poly.type
_entity_poly.pdbx_seq_one_letter_code
_entity_poly.pdbx_strand_id
1 'polypeptide(L)'
;MMHKFSTVRERTEYNEHLILCEKASFSDMSQGRDITEKDCDIRTCFQRDRDRVIHSKAFRRLKHKTQVFLSPELDHYRTRLTHTLEVAQIARTIARAFALNEDLTEAIALAHDLGHTPFGHAGERALDDCSEIGFKHYEQSVRVVEKLEKNGKGLNLTKEVKNGVLRHTCGEEAFTLEGRIVRLSDRIAYINHDIEDAIRAGIISENDIPSEIRDILGKSKTERINTMVNSCINNGVDNIAMKGEINSAADKLLEFLYENVYRNPIAKGEETKVDDMIKRMFHYYSTNSNKLPHEFDYIRESEGVERATLDYIAGMTDRYAVLLFNEIYIPKSWQK
;
A
#
# COMPACT_ATOMS: atom_id res chain seq x y z
N MET A 1 36.87 16.65 4.73
CA MET A 1 36.06 16.06 3.62
C MET A 1 34.94 16.94 3.07
N MET A 2 34.52 18.02 3.75
CA MET A 2 33.42 18.90 3.26
C MET A 2 33.78 19.78 2.03
N HIS A 3 35.02 19.91 1.65
CA HIS A 3 35.44 20.80 0.55
C HIS A 3 35.30 20.22 -0.88
N LYS A 4 34.87 18.99 -1.07
CA LYS A 4 34.77 18.33 -2.38
C LYS A 4 33.36 18.48 -3.02
N PHE A 5 32.31 18.78 -2.24
CA PHE A 5 30.91 18.86 -2.67
C PHE A 5 30.30 20.20 -2.26
N SER A 6 29.48 20.79 -3.14
CA SER A 6 28.80 22.06 -2.86
C SER A 6 27.61 21.88 -1.92
N THR A 7 26.99 20.68 -1.93
CA THR A 7 25.77 20.37 -1.16
C THR A 7 25.84 19.01 -0.48
N VAL A 8 24.97 18.79 0.52
CA VAL A 8 24.81 17.48 1.18
C VAL A 8 24.26 16.46 0.17
N ARG A 9 23.33 16.88 -0.70
CA ARG A 9 22.78 16.05 -1.76
C ARG A 9 23.88 15.47 -2.66
N GLU A 10 24.72 16.32 -3.25
CA GLU A 10 25.83 15.89 -4.14
C GLU A 10 26.75 14.88 -3.46
N ARG A 11 27.02 15.06 -2.17
CA ARG A 11 27.83 14.10 -1.41
C ARG A 11 27.08 12.76 -1.25
N THR A 12 25.76 12.79 -1.03
CA THR A 12 24.96 11.58 -0.89
C THR A 12 24.88 10.82 -2.21
N GLU A 13 24.63 11.50 -3.30
CA GLU A 13 24.63 10.95 -4.66
C GLU A 13 26.00 10.33 -5.02
N TYR A 14 27.09 11.01 -4.72
CA TYR A 14 28.43 10.44 -4.89
C TYR A 14 28.66 9.18 -4.05
N ASN A 15 28.18 9.15 -2.80
CA ASN A 15 28.30 7.97 -1.96
C ASN A 15 27.45 6.81 -2.48
N GLU A 16 26.29 7.06 -3.10
CA GLU A 16 25.50 6.02 -3.77
C GLU A 16 26.36 5.27 -4.79
N HIS A 17 27.11 5.97 -5.64
CA HIS A 17 28.03 5.35 -6.63
C HIS A 17 29.19 4.56 -6.02
N LEU A 18 29.50 4.76 -4.73
CA LEU A 18 30.55 4.00 -4.04
C LEU A 18 30.02 2.73 -3.35
N ILE A 19 28.74 2.73 -2.94
CA ILE A 19 28.19 1.69 -2.06
C ILE A 19 27.09 0.85 -2.71
N LEU A 20 26.37 1.40 -3.70
CA LEU A 20 25.32 0.67 -4.38
C LEU A 20 25.87 -0.20 -5.51
N CYS A 21 25.17 -1.29 -5.81
CA CYS A 21 25.53 -2.12 -6.96
C CYS A 21 25.16 -1.43 -8.27
N GLU A 22 25.77 -1.86 -9.37
CA GLU A 22 25.55 -1.27 -10.71
C GLU A 22 24.09 -1.34 -11.20
N LYS A 23 23.28 -2.23 -10.62
CA LYS A 23 21.87 -2.42 -10.98
C LYS A 23 20.90 -1.57 -10.15
N ALA A 24 21.40 -0.85 -9.15
CA ALA A 24 20.61 0.04 -8.33
C ALA A 24 20.10 1.25 -9.11
N SER A 25 19.00 1.81 -8.68
CA SER A 25 18.53 3.12 -9.15
C SER A 25 19.29 4.22 -8.42
N PHE A 26 20.17 4.93 -9.14
CA PHE A 26 20.93 6.06 -8.58
C PHE A 26 20.09 7.34 -8.58
N SER A 27 20.17 8.11 -7.50
CA SER A 27 19.36 9.33 -7.34
C SER A 27 19.66 10.40 -8.40
N ASP A 28 20.94 10.57 -8.79
CA ASP A 28 21.37 11.52 -9.81
C ASP A 28 21.06 11.05 -11.24
N MET A 29 20.70 9.78 -11.42
CA MET A 29 20.29 9.18 -12.69
C MET A 29 18.78 8.93 -12.79
N SER A 30 17.98 9.50 -11.89
CA SER A 30 16.53 9.37 -11.91
C SER A 30 15.94 9.87 -13.24
N GLN A 31 14.88 9.17 -13.72
CA GLN A 31 14.09 9.60 -14.88
C GLN A 31 13.30 10.90 -14.64
N GLY A 32 13.40 11.43 -13.42
CA GLY A 32 12.85 12.73 -13.04
C GLY A 32 11.35 12.70 -12.71
N ARG A 33 10.78 13.88 -12.73
CA ARG A 33 9.42 14.22 -12.33
C ARG A 33 8.63 14.78 -13.51
N ASP A 34 7.32 14.75 -13.43
CA ASP A 34 6.47 15.34 -14.48
C ASP A 34 6.62 16.86 -14.53
N ILE A 35 6.75 17.50 -13.35
CA ILE A 35 6.97 18.94 -13.25
C ILE A 35 8.41 19.17 -12.77
N THR A 36 9.21 19.82 -13.60
CA THR A 36 10.58 20.20 -13.25
C THR A 36 10.59 21.16 -12.08
N GLU A 37 11.44 20.91 -11.10
CA GLU A 37 11.61 21.74 -9.92
C GLU A 37 13.08 21.84 -9.51
N LYS A 38 13.41 22.87 -8.74
CA LYS A 38 14.76 23.05 -8.21
C LYS A 38 15.15 21.89 -7.28
N ASP A 39 16.36 21.42 -7.45
CA ASP A 39 16.94 20.41 -6.56
C ASP A 39 17.06 20.92 -5.12
N CYS A 40 17.01 19.98 -4.19
CA CYS A 40 17.23 20.25 -2.78
C CYS A 40 18.73 20.15 -2.46
N ASP A 41 19.26 21.11 -1.71
CA ASP A 41 20.67 21.09 -1.35
C ASP A 41 21.02 20.00 -0.31
N ILE A 42 20.00 19.41 0.35
CA ILE A 42 20.18 18.48 1.47
C ILE A 42 19.81 17.03 1.08
N ARG A 43 18.71 16.85 0.33
CA ARG A 43 18.08 15.54 0.07
C ARG A 43 18.15 15.16 -1.40
N THR A 44 18.41 13.88 -1.67
CA THR A 44 18.27 13.31 -3.01
C THR A 44 16.81 13.32 -3.47
N CYS A 45 16.57 13.01 -4.77
CA CYS A 45 15.21 12.97 -5.32
C CYS A 45 14.33 11.94 -4.61
N PHE A 46 14.85 10.74 -4.30
CA PHE A 46 14.08 9.68 -3.62
C PHE A 46 13.82 9.99 -2.15
N GLN A 47 14.76 10.62 -1.45
CA GLN A 47 14.54 11.12 -0.09
C GLN A 47 13.41 12.16 -0.05
N ARG A 48 13.36 13.06 -1.05
CA ARG A 48 12.26 14.03 -1.16
C ARG A 48 10.92 13.36 -1.41
N ASP A 49 10.89 12.28 -2.20
CA ASP A 49 9.66 11.54 -2.47
C ASP A 49 9.14 10.86 -1.22
N ARG A 50 9.99 10.15 -0.49
CA ARG A 50 9.67 9.57 0.81
C ARG A 50 9.06 10.61 1.76
N ASP A 51 9.71 11.75 1.91
CA ASP A 51 9.24 12.81 2.80
C ASP A 51 7.87 13.36 2.34
N ARG A 52 7.65 13.55 1.04
CA ARG A 52 6.36 13.98 0.47
C ARG A 52 5.23 13.00 0.77
N VAL A 53 5.52 11.70 0.66
CA VAL A 53 4.57 10.64 1.00
C VAL A 53 4.20 10.70 2.48
N ILE A 54 5.18 10.72 3.38
CA ILE A 54 4.96 10.76 4.84
C ILE A 54 4.12 11.98 5.24
N HIS A 55 4.34 13.13 4.61
CA HIS A 55 3.62 14.37 4.93
C HIS A 55 2.26 14.51 4.21
N SER A 56 1.86 13.54 3.38
CA SER A 56 0.58 13.56 2.67
C SER A 56 -0.63 13.33 3.60
N LYS A 57 -1.80 13.80 3.19
CA LYS A 57 -3.06 13.51 3.91
C LYS A 57 -3.42 12.03 3.81
N ALA A 58 -3.19 11.42 2.64
CA ALA A 58 -3.48 10.02 2.38
C ALA A 58 -2.68 9.10 3.31
N PHE A 59 -1.39 9.35 3.51
CA PHE A 59 -0.55 8.57 4.43
C PHE A 59 -1.07 8.63 5.88
N ARG A 60 -1.48 9.80 6.35
CA ARG A 60 -2.07 9.93 7.69
C ARG A 60 -3.39 9.16 7.86
N ARG A 61 -4.18 9.00 6.77
CA ARG A 61 -5.45 8.25 6.81
C ARG A 61 -5.25 6.75 6.94
N LEU A 62 -4.08 6.20 6.55
CA LEU A 62 -3.79 4.77 6.67
C LEU A 62 -3.90 4.24 8.11
N LYS A 63 -3.70 5.09 9.11
CA LYS A 63 -3.85 4.72 10.53
C LYS A 63 -5.29 4.31 10.92
N HIS A 64 -6.29 4.66 10.10
CA HIS A 64 -7.70 4.41 10.36
C HIS A 64 -8.36 3.65 9.20
N LYS A 65 -7.58 2.90 8.42
CA LYS A 65 -8.05 1.95 7.41
C LYS A 65 -7.70 0.54 7.85
N THR A 66 -8.66 -0.35 7.77
CA THR A 66 -8.50 -1.78 8.04
C THR A 66 -7.52 -2.42 7.06
N GLN A 67 -6.75 -3.40 7.55
CA GLN A 67 -5.90 -4.26 6.70
C GLN A 67 -6.69 -5.47 6.21
N VAL A 68 -7.10 -6.39 7.08
CA VAL A 68 -7.77 -7.65 6.72
C VAL A 68 -9.15 -7.77 7.34
N PHE A 69 -9.24 -7.66 8.65
CA PHE A 69 -10.52 -7.77 9.36
C PHE A 69 -11.06 -6.37 9.63
N LEU A 70 -12.37 -6.21 9.46
CA LEU A 70 -13.07 -4.99 9.84
C LEU A 70 -12.72 -4.66 11.29
N SER A 71 -12.06 -3.53 11.49
CA SER A 71 -11.38 -3.17 12.72
C SER A 71 -12.29 -3.34 13.93
N PRO A 72 -12.05 -4.33 14.81
CA PRO A 72 -12.69 -4.33 16.11
C PRO A 72 -12.22 -3.10 16.90
N GLU A 73 -13.01 -2.67 17.88
CA GLU A 73 -12.68 -1.53 18.75
C GLU A 73 -11.46 -1.74 19.67
N LEU A 74 -10.63 -2.76 19.41
CA LEU A 74 -9.48 -3.14 20.22
C LEU A 74 -8.18 -2.57 19.64
N ASP A 75 -7.31 -2.04 20.51
CA ASP A 75 -6.07 -1.32 20.17
C ASP A 75 -4.99 -2.16 19.48
N HIS A 76 -5.12 -3.49 19.42
CA HIS A 76 -4.06 -4.40 19.00
C HIS A 76 -4.17 -4.90 17.54
N TYR A 77 -5.18 -4.46 16.79
CA TYR A 77 -5.33 -4.85 15.40
C TYR A 77 -4.45 -4.02 14.47
N ARG A 78 -3.96 -4.67 13.41
CA ARG A 78 -3.12 -4.01 12.43
C ARG A 78 -3.93 -3.06 11.55
N THR A 79 -3.40 -1.85 11.39
CA THR A 79 -3.90 -0.87 10.44
C THR A 79 -3.04 -0.88 9.18
N ARG A 80 -3.53 -0.29 8.08
CA ARG A 80 -2.71 -0.13 6.87
C ARG A 80 -1.43 0.64 7.11
N LEU A 81 -1.40 1.59 8.04
CA LEU A 81 -0.18 2.31 8.39
C LEU A 81 0.88 1.36 8.97
N THR A 82 0.52 0.49 9.91
CA THR A 82 1.48 -0.44 10.50
C THR A 82 1.93 -1.49 9.50
N HIS A 83 1.02 -2.02 8.65
CA HIS A 83 1.38 -2.88 7.53
C HIS A 83 2.39 -2.21 6.59
N THR A 84 2.12 -0.98 6.14
CA THR A 84 3.01 -0.22 5.25
C THR A 84 4.42 -0.04 5.83
N LEU A 85 4.53 0.20 7.15
CA LEU A 85 5.82 0.29 7.85
C LEU A 85 6.55 -1.06 7.91
N GLU A 86 5.83 -2.16 8.13
CA GLU A 86 6.39 -3.52 8.14
C GLU A 86 6.86 -3.93 6.73
N VAL A 87 6.09 -3.61 5.67
CA VAL A 87 6.52 -3.77 4.27
C VAL A 87 7.81 -2.98 4.00
N ALA A 88 7.87 -1.72 4.41
CA ALA A 88 9.05 -0.89 4.23
C ALA A 88 10.27 -1.46 4.96
N GLN A 89 10.10 -2.00 6.17
CA GLN A 89 11.17 -2.63 6.93
C GLN A 89 11.72 -3.87 6.22
N ILE A 90 10.85 -4.77 5.73
CA ILE A 90 11.25 -5.98 5.00
C ILE A 90 11.95 -5.60 3.69
N ALA A 91 11.34 -4.69 2.92
CA ALA A 91 11.85 -4.26 1.63
C ALA A 91 13.25 -3.63 1.75
N ARG A 92 13.46 -2.74 2.72
CA ARG A 92 14.77 -2.15 2.97
C ARG A 92 15.82 -3.16 3.42
N THR A 93 15.43 -4.20 4.16
CA THR A 93 16.34 -5.28 4.54
C THR A 93 16.86 -6.02 3.30
N ILE A 94 15.98 -6.34 2.35
CA ILE A 94 16.35 -6.99 1.10
C ILE A 94 17.17 -6.04 0.20
N ALA A 95 16.74 -4.78 0.06
CA ALA A 95 17.45 -3.78 -0.74
C ALA A 95 18.88 -3.58 -0.23
N ARG A 96 19.07 -3.47 1.09
CA ARG A 96 20.40 -3.37 1.71
C ARG A 96 21.27 -4.59 1.43
N ALA A 97 20.72 -5.80 1.50
CA ALA A 97 21.44 -7.03 1.22
C ALA A 97 21.97 -7.09 -0.22
N PHE A 98 21.26 -6.46 -1.15
CA PHE A 98 21.64 -6.39 -2.56
C PHE A 98 22.42 -5.11 -2.92
N ALA A 99 22.70 -4.25 -1.97
CA ALA A 99 23.27 -2.91 -2.20
C ALA A 99 22.43 -2.10 -3.22
N LEU A 100 21.10 -2.16 -3.13
CA LEU A 100 20.15 -1.35 -3.90
C LEU A 100 19.76 -0.08 -3.12
N ASN A 101 19.05 0.84 -3.77
CA ASN A 101 18.68 2.13 -3.19
C ASN A 101 17.56 2.00 -2.14
N GLU A 102 17.94 2.08 -0.85
CA GLU A 102 16.99 2.00 0.26
C GLU A 102 16.01 3.17 0.29
N ASP A 103 16.41 4.39 -0.09
CA ASP A 103 15.52 5.57 -0.08
C ASP A 103 14.42 5.43 -1.14
N LEU A 104 14.73 4.91 -2.34
CA LEU A 104 13.73 4.59 -3.35
C LEU A 104 12.81 3.47 -2.89
N THR A 105 13.37 2.39 -2.35
CA THR A 105 12.62 1.25 -1.82
C THR A 105 11.61 1.69 -0.75
N GLU A 106 12.05 2.53 0.19
CA GLU A 106 11.20 3.06 1.26
C GLU A 106 10.11 3.98 0.70
N ALA A 107 10.44 4.86 -0.24
CA ALA A 107 9.47 5.77 -0.85
C ALA A 107 8.34 5.00 -1.55
N ILE A 108 8.67 3.94 -2.30
CA ILE A 108 7.68 3.06 -2.95
C ILE A 108 6.83 2.34 -1.90
N ALA A 109 7.48 1.72 -0.90
CA ALA A 109 6.79 0.96 0.14
C ALA A 109 5.83 1.82 0.96
N LEU A 110 6.20 3.06 1.29
CA LEU A 110 5.32 3.97 2.01
C LEU A 110 4.14 4.48 1.17
N ALA A 111 4.26 4.46 -0.15
CA ALA A 111 3.25 5.00 -1.07
C ALA A 111 2.32 3.93 -1.66
N HIS A 112 2.66 2.63 -1.59
CA HIS A 112 1.97 1.59 -2.36
C HIS A 112 0.47 1.51 -2.09
N ASP A 113 0.03 1.69 -0.85
CA ASP A 113 -1.35 1.50 -0.37
C ASP A 113 -2.14 2.81 -0.17
N LEU A 114 -1.64 3.97 -0.62
CA LEU A 114 -2.28 5.27 -0.40
C LEU A 114 -3.69 5.38 -1.00
N GLY A 115 -3.95 4.64 -2.08
CA GLY A 115 -5.21 4.62 -2.81
C GLY A 115 -6.22 3.58 -2.32
N HIS A 116 -5.90 2.82 -1.29
CA HIS A 116 -6.82 1.78 -0.80
C HIS A 116 -8.11 2.38 -0.24
N THR A 117 -9.22 1.68 -0.46
CA THR A 117 -10.55 2.07 0.00
C THR A 117 -10.73 1.90 1.51
N PRO A 118 -11.75 2.50 2.13
CA PRO A 118 -12.22 2.05 3.44
C PRO A 118 -12.60 0.57 3.36
N PHE A 119 -12.39 -0.16 4.45
CA PHE A 119 -12.66 -1.61 4.58
C PHE A 119 -11.87 -2.52 3.64
N GLY A 120 -10.71 -2.07 3.20
CA GLY A 120 -9.78 -2.88 2.44
C GLY A 120 -10.38 -3.44 1.13
N HIS A 121 -10.12 -4.70 0.84
CA HIS A 121 -10.59 -5.35 -0.39
C HIS A 121 -12.11 -5.47 -0.51
N ALA A 122 -12.85 -5.49 0.59
CA ALA A 122 -14.32 -5.49 0.54
C ALA A 122 -14.85 -4.18 -0.06
N GLY A 123 -14.31 -3.04 0.39
CA GLY A 123 -14.64 -1.73 -0.18
C GLY A 123 -14.16 -1.57 -1.62
N GLU A 124 -12.98 -2.11 -1.96
CA GLU A 124 -12.46 -2.10 -3.33
C GLU A 124 -13.39 -2.83 -4.29
N ARG A 125 -13.78 -4.07 -3.96
CA ARG A 125 -14.74 -4.83 -4.77
C ARG A 125 -16.07 -4.10 -4.94
N ALA A 126 -16.60 -3.53 -3.85
CA ALA A 126 -17.87 -2.81 -3.90
C ALA A 126 -17.79 -1.56 -4.80
N LEU A 127 -16.68 -0.82 -4.81
CA LEU A 127 -16.48 0.31 -5.73
C LEU A 127 -16.28 -0.14 -7.18
N ASP A 128 -15.51 -1.21 -7.40
CA ASP A 128 -15.28 -1.79 -8.74
C ASP A 128 -16.61 -2.25 -9.36
N ASP A 129 -17.46 -2.94 -8.57
CA ASP A 129 -18.80 -3.40 -8.99
C ASP A 129 -19.77 -2.25 -9.34
N CYS A 130 -19.63 -1.09 -8.70
CA CYS A 130 -20.50 0.06 -8.94
C CYS A 130 -20.07 0.92 -10.13
N SER A 131 -18.83 0.79 -10.55
CA SER A 131 -18.18 1.72 -11.45
C SER A 131 -18.15 1.17 -12.89
N GLU A 132 -18.57 2.00 -13.85
CA GLU A 132 -18.40 1.69 -15.27
C GLU A 132 -16.94 1.82 -15.73
N ILE A 133 -16.15 2.67 -15.05
CA ILE A 133 -14.73 2.88 -15.36
C ILE A 133 -13.79 1.96 -14.59
N GLY A 134 -14.34 1.13 -13.68
CA GLY A 134 -13.58 0.23 -12.80
C GLY A 134 -12.84 0.92 -11.66
N PHE A 135 -12.35 0.14 -10.70
CA PHE A 135 -11.57 0.64 -9.57
C PHE A 135 -10.50 -0.36 -9.15
N LYS A 136 -9.24 0.08 -9.06
CA LYS A 136 -8.11 -0.70 -8.54
C LYS A 136 -7.28 0.16 -7.60
N HIS A 137 -7.00 -0.34 -6.40
CA HIS A 137 -6.28 0.42 -5.37
C HIS A 137 -4.88 0.87 -5.80
N TYR A 138 -4.16 0.07 -6.60
CA TYR A 138 -2.82 0.43 -7.06
C TYR A 138 -2.84 1.57 -8.10
N GLU A 139 -3.84 1.62 -8.97
CA GLU A 139 -4.08 2.74 -9.88
C GLU A 139 -4.51 3.98 -9.10
N GLN A 140 -5.37 3.79 -8.11
CA GLN A 140 -5.81 4.85 -7.22
C GLN A 140 -4.65 5.38 -6.36
N SER A 141 -3.68 4.54 -5.95
CA SER A 141 -2.47 4.99 -5.22
C SER A 141 -1.64 5.95 -6.07
N VAL A 142 -1.45 5.64 -7.36
CA VAL A 142 -0.80 6.56 -8.31
C VAL A 142 -1.61 7.83 -8.46
N ARG A 143 -2.94 7.72 -8.63
CA ARG A 143 -3.81 8.89 -8.76
C ARG A 143 -3.79 9.81 -7.54
N VAL A 144 -3.72 9.24 -6.33
CA VAL A 144 -3.56 10.01 -5.09
C VAL A 144 -2.32 10.88 -5.14
N VAL A 145 -1.17 10.32 -5.53
CA VAL A 145 0.10 11.04 -5.55
C VAL A 145 0.25 11.99 -6.75
N GLU A 146 -0.46 11.74 -7.85
CA GLU A 146 -0.41 12.59 -9.04
C GLU A 146 -1.43 13.73 -9.02
N LYS A 147 -2.63 13.49 -8.47
CA LYS A 147 -3.77 14.42 -8.63
C LYS A 147 -4.44 14.84 -7.32
N LEU A 148 -4.69 13.90 -6.37
CA LEU A 148 -5.59 14.20 -5.26
C LEU A 148 -4.92 14.97 -4.12
N GLU A 149 -3.63 14.76 -3.90
CA GLU A 149 -2.91 15.50 -2.85
C GLU A 149 -2.68 16.97 -3.25
N LYS A 150 -2.43 17.80 -2.25
CA LYS A 150 -2.15 19.24 -2.41
C LYS A 150 -3.18 20.01 -3.26
N ASN A 151 -4.46 19.71 -3.04
CA ASN A 151 -5.58 20.37 -3.71
C ASN A 151 -5.47 20.30 -5.26
N GLY A 152 -5.31 19.10 -5.79
CA GLY A 152 -5.26 18.86 -7.23
C GLY A 152 -3.87 18.95 -7.88
N LYS A 153 -2.83 19.32 -7.13
CA LYS A 153 -1.47 19.49 -7.67
C LYS A 153 -0.60 18.24 -7.60
N GLY A 154 -1.03 17.24 -6.82
CA GLY A 154 -0.26 16.02 -6.57
C GLY A 154 1.03 16.25 -5.76
N LEU A 155 1.76 15.17 -5.56
CA LEU A 155 3.04 15.18 -4.83
C LEU A 155 4.24 15.41 -5.76
N ASN A 156 4.08 15.29 -7.07
CA ASN A 156 5.13 15.37 -8.07
C ASN A 156 6.30 14.43 -7.74
N LEU A 157 5.98 13.13 -7.59
CA LEU A 157 6.97 12.07 -7.32
C LEU A 157 7.75 11.69 -8.58
N THR A 158 8.90 11.07 -8.41
CA THR A 158 9.71 10.53 -9.52
C THR A 158 8.98 9.39 -10.24
N LYS A 159 9.35 9.14 -11.48
CA LYS A 159 8.76 8.07 -12.31
C LYS A 159 9.03 6.69 -11.71
N GLU A 160 10.19 6.50 -11.07
CA GLU A 160 10.56 5.27 -10.37
C GLU A 160 9.59 4.95 -9.24
N VAL A 161 9.29 5.94 -8.39
CA VAL A 161 8.34 5.75 -7.28
C VAL A 161 6.94 5.45 -7.81
N LYS A 162 6.46 6.23 -8.78
CA LYS A 162 5.12 6.02 -9.37
C LYS A 162 4.97 4.65 -10.02
N ASN A 163 5.99 4.21 -10.76
CA ASN A 163 5.98 2.88 -11.36
C ASN A 163 6.01 1.77 -10.31
N GLY A 164 6.87 1.88 -9.28
CA GLY A 164 6.90 0.92 -8.19
C GLY A 164 5.55 0.80 -7.48
N VAL A 165 4.88 1.93 -7.22
CA VAL A 165 3.52 1.98 -6.66
C VAL A 165 2.50 1.31 -7.58
N LEU A 166 2.53 1.60 -8.88
CA LEU A 166 1.60 1.01 -9.84
C LEU A 166 1.75 -0.52 -9.96
N ARG A 167 2.98 -1.02 -9.81
CA ARG A 167 3.33 -2.42 -10.09
C ARG A 167 3.53 -3.28 -8.84
N HIS A 168 3.14 -2.80 -7.67
CA HIS A 168 3.40 -3.52 -6.41
C HIS A 168 2.56 -4.79 -6.22
N THR A 169 1.42 -4.96 -6.90
CA THR A 169 0.54 -6.11 -6.66
C THR A 169 0.42 -7.06 -7.85
N CYS A 170 0.01 -6.62 -9.02
CA CYS A 170 -0.28 -7.49 -10.17
C CYS A 170 0.22 -6.92 -11.50
N GLY A 171 0.05 -7.70 -12.57
CA GLY A 171 0.46 -7.31 -13.93
C GLY A 171 1.97 -7.36 -14.13
N GLU A 172 2.48 -6.43 -14.95
CA GLU A 172 3.89 -6.32 -15.27
C GLU A 172 4.75 -6.01 -14.03
N GLU A 173 6.00 -6.38 -14.08
CA GLU A 173 6.96 -6.02 -13.04
C GLU A 173 7.33 -4.53 -13.08
N ALA A 174 7.71 -3.98 -11.94
CA ALA A 174 8.32 -2.67 -11.89
C ALA A 174 9.63 -2.66 -12.69
N PHE A 175 9.92 -1.55 -13.36
CA PHE A 175 11.16 -1.43 -14.13
C PHE A 175 12.40 -1.31 -13.23
N THR A 176 12.25 -0.91 -11.95
CA THR A 176 13.33 -0.91 -10.97
C THR A 176 13.33 -2.17 -10.12
N LEU A 177 14.51 -2.64 -9.71
CA LEU A 177 14.63 -3.76 -8.78
C LEU A 177 14.05 -3.42 -7.41
N GLU A 178 14.19 -2.18 -6.97
CA GLU A 178 13.60 -1.66 -5.74
C GLU A 178 12.07 -1.81 -5.72
N GLY A 179 11.41 -1.51 -6.84
CA GLY A 179 9.96 -1.72 -6.98
C GLY A 179 9.55 -3.20 -6.92
N ARG A 180 10.35 -4.08 -7.53
CA ARG A 180 10.13 -5.55 -7.47
C ARG A 180 10.32 -6.08 -6.05
N ILE A 181 11.31 -5.55 -5.30
CA ILE A 181 11.49 -5.88 -3.88
C ILE A 181 10.27 -5.48 -3.07
N VAL A 182 9.69 -4.31 -3.31
CA VAL A 182 8.49 -3.88 -2.58
C VAL A 182 7.33 -4.85 -2.83
N ARG A 183 7.10 -5.26 -4.09
CA ARG A 183 6.07 -6.27 -4.43
C ARG A 183 6.26 -7.58 -3.68
N LEU A 184 7.49 -8.09 -3.62
CA LEU A 184 7.80 -9.31 -2.88
C LEU A 184 7.62 -9.13 -1.37
N SER A 185 8.05 -7.97 -0.85
CA SER A 185 7.99 -7.66 0.57
C SER A 185 6.57 -7.47 1.07
N ASP A 186 5.70 -6.86 0.26
CA ASP A 186 4.27 -6.79 0.54
C ASP A 186 3.67 -8.19 0.66
N ARG A 187 3.98 -9.10 -0.28
CA ARG A 187 3.55 -10.49 -0.21
C ARG A 187 4.03 -11.20 1.05
N ILE A 188 5.30 -11.06 1.42
CA ILE A 188 5.86 -11.65 2.66
C ILE A 188 5.15 -11.07 3.89
N ALA A 189 4.92 -9.78 3.89
CA ALA A 189 4.28 -9.07 4.99
C ALA A 189 2.83 -9.55 5.17
N TYR A 190 1.96 -9.45 4.14
CA TYR A 190 0.55 -9.75 4.32
C TYR A 190 0.30 -11.21 4.70
N ILE A 191 1.01 -12.19 4.11
CA ILE A 191 0.87 -13.61 4.49
C ILE A 191 1.11 -13.79 6.00
N ASN A 192 2.16 -13.20 6.54
CA ASN A 192 2.51 -13.35 7.95
C ASN A 192 1.63 -12.53 8.89
N HIS A 193 1.15 -11.37 8.42
CA HIS A 193 0.25 -10.52 9.18
C HIS A 193 -1.14 -11.12 9.32
N ASP A 194 -1.66 -11.68 8.24
CA ASP A 194 -2.99 -12.26 8.20
C ASP A 194 -3.10 -13.51 9.08
N ILE A 195 -2.01 -14.30 9.18
CA ILE A 195 -1.93 -15.39 10.15
C ILE A 195 -2.05 -14.86 11.58
N GLU A 196 -1.25 -13.85 11.93
CA GLU A 196 -1.24 -13.29 13.28
C GLU A 196 -2.61 -12.71 13.67
N ASP A 197 -3.23 -11.99 12.75
CA ASP A 197 -4.54 -11.37 12.98
C ASP A 197 -5.64 -12.44 13.01
N ALA A 198 -5.57 -13.51 12.20
CA ALA A 198 -6.51 -14.63 12.23
C ALA A 198 -6.40 -15.46 13.52
N ILE A 199 -5.19 -15.66 14.04
CA ILE A 199 -4.98 -16.32 15.34
C ILE A 199 -5.56 -15.46 16.45
N ARG A 200 -5.32 -14.15 16.44
CA ARG A 200 -5.87 -13.21 17.44
C ARG A 200 -7.40 -13.16 17.40
N ALA A 201 -7.98 -13.26 16.21
CA ALA A 201 -9.43 -13.34 16.03
C ALA A 201 -10.03 -14.71 16.41
N GLY A 202 -9.20 -15.69 16.76
CA GLY A 202 -9.64 -17.06 17.11
C GLY A 202 -10.18 -17.84 15.91
N ILE A 203 -9.85 -17.45 14.68
CA ILE A 203 -10.26 -18.10 13.43
C ILE A 203 -9.43 -19.35 13.17
N ILE A 204 -8.11 -19.26 13.40
CA ILE A 204 -7.15 -20.36 13.29
C ILE A 204 -6.18 -20.34 14.48
N SER A 205 -5.42 -21.42 14.65
CA SER A 205 -4.24 -21.49 15.52
C SER A 205 -2.98 -21.80 14.70
N GLU A 206 -1.79 -21.58 15.26
CA GLU A 206 -0.52 -21.97 14.59
C GLU A 206 -0.50 -23.46 14.21
N ASN A 207 -1.19 -24.32 14.98
CA ASN A 207 -1.23 -25.76 14.72
C ASN A 207 -2.13 -26.16 13.55
N ASP A 208 -3.04 -25.29 13.12
CA ASP A 208 -3.92 -25.54 11.97
C ASP A 208 -3.17 -25.36 10.64
N ILE A 209 -2.05 -24.63 10.65
CA ILE A 209 -1.18 -24.54 9.48
C ILE A 209 -0.55 -25.92 9.23
N PRO A 210 -0.66 -26.51 8.02
CA PRO A 210 -0.12 -27.83 7.71
C PRO A 210 1.34 -27.98 8.11
N SER A 211 1.68 -29.12 8.75
CA SER A 211 3.04 -29.38 9.26
C SER A 211 4.11 -29.26 8.19
N GLU A 212 3.82 -29.74 6.97
CA GLU A 212 4.72 -29.62 5.82
C GLU A 212 5.09 -28.17 5.47
N ILE A 213 4.17 -27.24 5.63
CA ILE A 213 4.43 -25.80 5.41
C ILE A 213 5.27 -25.25 6.57
N ARG A 214 4.92 -25.62 7.82
CA ARG A 214 5.64 -25.16 9.02
C ARG A 214 7.08 -25.68 9.06
N ASP A 215 7.32 -26.88 8.58
CA ASP A 215 8.66 -27.48 8.54
C ASP A 215 9.57 -26.80 7.51
N ILE A 216 9.00 -26.29 6.40
CA ILE A 216 9.73 -25.55 5.36
C ILE A 216 9.91 -24.07 5.73
N LEU A 217 8.84 -23.38 6.11
CA LEU A 217 8.85 -21.94 6.29
C LEU A 217 9.23 -21.52 7.72
N GLY A 218 9.00 -22.37 8.71
CA GLY A 218 9.19 -22.07 10.14
C GLY A 218 7.89 -22.10 10.94
N LYS A 219 8.04 -22.27 12.25
CA LYS A 219 6.95 -22.47 13.22
C LYS A 219 6.49 -21.19 13.90
N SER A 220 7.13 -20.08 13.60
CA SER A 220 6.82 -18.77 14.14
C SER A 220 6.85 -17.70 13.04
N LYS A 221 6.17 -16.57 13.25
CA LYS A 221 6.21 -15.40 12.35
C LYS A 221 7.65 -14.99 11.99
N THR A 222 8.51 -14.92 13.01
CA THR A 222 9.92 -14.52 12.83
C THR A 222 10.67 -15.50 11.95
N GLU A 223 10.50 -16.80 12.18
CA GLU A 223 11.13 -17.83 11.35
C GLU A 223 10.63 -17.77 9.92
N ARG A 224 9.31 -17.67 9.70
CA ARG A 224 8.71 -17.59 8.36
C ARG A 224 9.25 -16.38 7.58
N ILE A 225 9.24 -15.19 8.18
CA ILE A 225 9.78 -13.98 7.52
C ILE A 225 11.26 -14.16 7.19
N ASN A 226 12.07 -14.65 8.15
CA ASN A 226 13.50 -14.86 7.93
C ASN A 226 13.76 -15.86 6.81
N THR A 227 13.02 -16.99 6.76
CA THR A 227 13.14 -18.00 5.72
C THR A 227 12.82 -17.42 4.34
N MET A 228 11.71 -16.67 4.21
CA MET A 228 11.29 -16.07 2.94
C MET A 228 12.27 -14.99 2.47
N VAL A 229 12.72 -14.11 3.38
CA VAL A 229 13.70 -13.05 3.06
C VAL A 229 15.05 -13.65 2.65
N ASN A 230 15.57 -14.61 3.42
CA ASN A 230 16.83 -15.27 3.08
C ASN A 230 16.73 -16.04 1.75
N SER A 231 15.58 -16.63 1.45
CA SER A 231 15.35 -17.31 0.16
C SER A 231 15.50 -16.33 -1.02
N CYS A 232 14.94 -15.12 -0.89
CA CYS A 232 15.11 -14.07 -1.90
C CYS A 232 16.59 -13.64 -2.02
N ILE A 233 17.24 -13.36 -0.89
CA ILE A 233 18.65 -12.92 -0.89
C ILE A 233 19.55 -13.98 -1.53
N ASN A 234 19.34 -15.25 -1.20
CA ASN A 234 20.12 -16.35 -1.76
C ASN A 234 19.80 -16.63 -3.25
N ASN A 235 18.69 -16.13 -3.77
CA ASN A 235 18.36 -16.24 -5.19
C ASN A 235 19.11 -15.21 -6.04
N GLY A 236 19.62 -14.16 -5.44
CA GLY A 236 20.45 -13.13 -6.06
C GLY A 236 19.65 -11.96 -6.62
N VAL A 237 20.37 -10.85 -6.86
CA VAL A 237 19.79 -9.58 -7.31
C VAL A 237 19.15 -9.64 -8.71
N ASP A 238 19.56 -10.60 -9.54
CA ASP A 238 19.02 -10.79 -10.89
C ASP A 238 17.60 -11.38 -10.91
N ASN A 239 17.19 -11.99 -9.81
CA ASN A 239 15.88 -12.62 -9.72
C ASN A 239 15.24 -12.35 -8.35
N ILE A 240 14.51 -11.25 -8.25
CA ILE A 240 13.84 -10.83 -7.01
C ILE A 240 12.61 -11.73 -6.77
N ALA A 241 12.85 -12.92 -6.24
CA ALA A 241 11.83 -13.92 -5.93
C ALA A 241 12.31 -14.88 -4.84
N MET A 242 11.39 -15.49 -4.12
CA MET A 242 11.68 -16.69 -3.31
C MET A 242 11.96 -17.86 -4.24
N LYS A 243 12.84 -18.77 -3.83
CA LYS A 243 13.33 -19.85 -4.67
C LYS A 243 12.70 -21.21 -4.33
N GLY A 244 12.37 -21.99 -5.36
CA GLY A 244 12.07 -23.43 -5.25
C GLY A 244 11.00 -23.78 -4.22
N GLU A 245 11.34 -24.66 -3.30
CA GLU A 245 10.44 -25.20 -2.28
C GLU A 245 9.84 -24.12 -1.36
N ILE A 246 10.61 -23.08 -1.03
CA ILE A 246 10.15 -21.97 -0.17
C ILE A 246 9.06 -21.17 -0.87
N ASN A 247 9.20 -20.88 -2.17
CA ASN A 247 8.13 -20.21 -2.92
C ASN A 247 6.87 -21.08 -2.98
N SER A 248 7.02 -22.38 -3.27
CA SER A 248 5.90 -23.33 -3.31
C SER A 248 5.18 -23.44 -1.96
N ALA A 249 5.94 -23.46 -0.85
CA ALA A 249 5.37 -23.49 0.49
C ALA A 249 4.65 -22.17 0.83
N ALA A 250 5.16 -21.02 0.37
CA ALA A 250 4.49 -19.73 0.53
C ALA A 250 3.20 -19.64 -0.29
N ASP A 251 3.15 -20.21 -1.51
CA ASP A 251 1.94 -20.32 -2.31
C ASP A 251 0.88 -21.20 -1.60
N LYS A 252 1.27 -22.36 -1.11
CA LYS A 252 0.37 -23.25 -0.33
C LYS A 252 -0.12 -22.60 0.96
N LEU A 253 0.72 -21.83 1.64
CA LEU A 253 0.32 -21.08 2.82
C LEU A 253 -0.75 -20.01 2.48
N LEU A 254 -0.60 -19.34 1.34
CA LEU A 254 -1.58 -18.39 0.85
C LEU A 254 -2.91 -19.07 0.49
N GLU A 255 -2.88 -20.25 -0.16
CA GLU A 255 -4.06 -21.07 -0.42
C GLU A 255 -4.77 -21.48 0.87
N PHE A 256 -4.00 -21.92 1.88
CA PHE A 256 -4.52 -22.23 3.21
C PHE A 256 -5.25 -21.03 3.84
N LEU A 257 -4.64 -19.83 3.78
CA LEU A 257 -5.28 -18.61 4.28
C LEU A 257 -6.54 -18.25 3.50
N TYR A 258 -6.54 -18.47 2.19
CA TYR A 258 -7.69 -18.20 1.36
C TYR A 258 -8.90 -19.05 1.75
N GLU A 259 -8.67 -20.34 2.02
CA GLU A 259 -9.74 -21.27 2.38
C GLU A 259 -10.22 -21.13 3.83
N ASN A 260 -9.29 -20.93 4.78
CA ASN A 260 -9.60 -20.99 6.20
C ASN A 260 -9.82 -19.63 6.85
N VAL A 261 -9.30 -18.55 6.27
CA VAL A 261 -9.38 -17.20 6.81
C VAL A 261 -10.27 -16.30 5.95
N TYR A 262 -9.92 -16.09 4.67
CA TYR A 262 -10.66 -15.13 3.84
C TYR A 262 -12.05 -15.58 3.41
N ARG A 263 -12.32 -16.90 3.40
CA ARG A 263 -13.66 -17.47 3.16
C ARG A 263 -14.46 -17.75 4.43
N ASN A 264 -13.90 -17.42 5.59
CA ASN A 264 -14.59 -17.71 6.86
C ASN A 264 -15.92 -16.96 6.95
N PRO A 265 -17.05 -17.65 7.27
CA PRO A 265 -18.38 -17.04 7.33
C PRO A 265 -18.51 -15.87 8.31
N ILE A 266 -17.73 -15.88 9.40
CA ILE A 266 -17.75 -14.81 10.42
C ILE A 266 -17.18 -13.53 9.82
N ALA A 267 -16.04 -13.61 9.11
CA ALA A 267 -15.45 -12.47 8.41
C ALA A 267 -16.36 -11.99 7.26
N LYS A 268 -16.95 -12.92 6.51
CA LYS A 268 -17.85 -12.63 5.36
C LYS A 268 -19.14 -11.95 5.73
N GLY A 269 -19.72 -12.22 6.91
CA GLY A 269 -20.97 -11.60 7.35
C GLY A 269 -20.88 -10.08 7.42
N GLU A 270 -19.76 -9.54 7.88
CA GLU A 270 -19.54 -8.10 7.93
C GLU A 270 -19.17 -7.51 6.56
N GLU A 271 -18.47 -8.25 5.69
CA GLU A 271 -18.16 -7.79 4.32
C GLU A 271 -19.42 -7.51 3.49
N THR A 272 -20.49 -8.29 3.68
CA THR A 272 -21.76 -8.05 2.98
C THR A 272 -22.39 -6.71 3.37
N LYS A 273 -22.25 -6.31 4.64
CA LYS A 273 -22.71 -4.99 5.11
C LYS A 273 -21.89 -3.85 4.51
N VAL A 274 -20.58 -4.06 4.36
CA VAL A 274 -19.68 -3.11 3.69
C VAL A 274 -20.08 -2.93 2.24
N ASP A 275 -20.33 -4.03 1.53
CA ASP A 275 -20.73 -4.01 0.13
C ASP A 275 -22.00 -3.15 -0.06
N ASP A 276 -23.07 -3.43 0.70
CA ASP A 276 -24.31 -2.65 0.66
C ASP A 276 -24.07 -1.16 1.02
N MET A 277 -23.29 -0.91 2.05
CA MET A 277 -22.99 0.45 2.50
C MET A 277 -22.25 1.26 1.43
N ILE A 278 -21.19 0.72 0.84
CA ILE A 278 -20.38 1.40 -0.17
C ILE A 278 -21.19 1.64 -1.45
N LYS A 279 -21.98 0.65 -1.91
CA LYS A 279 -22.86 0.76 -3.07
C LYS A 279 -23.91 1.86 -2.90
N ARG A 280 -24.54 1.93 -1.73
CA ARG A 280 -25.49 3.02 -1.41
C ARG A 280 -24.80 4.38 -1.37
N MET A 281 -23.63 4.49 -0.75
CA MET A 281 -22.89 5.76 -0.70
C MET A 281 -22.50 6.20 -2.11
N PHE A 282 -22.02 5.28 -2.95
CA PHE A 282 -21.67 5.56 -4.34
C PHE A 282 -22.90 6.09 -5.12
N HIS A 283 -24.05 5.40 -5.02
CA HIS A 283 -25.30 5.84 -5.64
C HIS A 283 -25.72 7.23 -5.15
N TYR A 284 -25.63 7.46 -3.83
CA TYR A 284 -26.01 8.75 -3.25
C TYR A 284 -25.18 9.91 -3.81
N TYR A 285 -23.85 9.81 -3.83
CA TYR A 285 -22.98 10.88 -4.30
C TYR A 285 -23.00 11.02 -5.83
N SER A 286 -23.17 9.92 -6.57
CA SER A 286 -23.32 9.98 -8.02
C SER A 286 -24.63 10.69 -8.43
N THR A 287 -25.72 10.49 -7.69
CA THR A 287 -27.00 11.15 -7.96
C THR A 287 -27.05 12.57 -7.43
N ASN A 288 -26.39 12.85 -6.30
CA ASN A 288 -26.38 14.15 -5.63
C ASN A 288 -24.98 14.75 -5.65
N SER A 289 -24.42 14.99 -6.85
CA SER A 289 -23.03 15.43 -7.01
C SER A 289 -22.67 16.76 -6.32
N ASN A 290 -23.68 17.60 -6.05
CA ASN A 290 -23.56 18.85 -5.26
C ASN A 290 -23.29 18.61 -3.76
N LYS A 291 -23.39 17.35 -3.30
CA LYS A 291 -23.04 16.93 -1.93
C LYS A 291 -21.58 16.46 -1.81
N LEU A 292 -20.87 16.32 -2.91
CA LEU A 292 -19.42 16.11 -2.87
C LEU A 292 -18.74 17.34 -2.27
N PRO A 293 -17.64 17.15 -1.48
CA PRO A 293 -16.87 18.28 -0.97
C PRO A 293 -16.27 19.14 -2.10
N HIS A 294 -16.20 20.46 -1.91
CA HIS A 294 -15.67 21.41 -2.90
C HIS A 294 -14.25 21.07 -3.40
N GLU A 295 -13.46 20.36 -2.61
CA GLU A 295 -12.13 19.90 -3.04
C GLU A 295 -12.18 18.91 -4.21
N PHE A 296 -13.36 18.34 -4.55
CA PHE A 296 -13.58 17.46 -5.70
C PHE A 296 -14.25 18.15 -6.90
N ASP A 297 -14.58 19.43 -6.81
CA ASP A 297 -15.26 20.15 -7.91
C ASP A 297 -14.45 20.12 -9.20
N TYR A 298 -13.13 20.31 -9.10
CA TYR A 298 -12.25 20.27 -10.28
C TYR A 298 -12.23 18.90 -10.97
N ILE A 299 -12.35 17.80 -10.20
CA ILE A 299 -12.44 16.44 -10.76
C ILE A 299 -13.81 16.23 -11.40
N ARG A 300 -14.87 16.64 -10.70
CA ARG A 300 -16.23 16.54 -11.20
C ARG A 300 -16.40 17.25 -12.54
N GLU A 301 -15.79 18.43 -12.70
CA GLU A 301 -15.87 19.23 -13.91
C GLU A 301 -14.99 18.70 -15.04
N SER A 302 -13.81 18.17 -14.73
CA SER A 302 -12.84 17.72 -15.73
C SER A 302 -12.93 16.22 -16.10
N GLU A 303 -13.34 15.37 -15.15
CA GLU A 303 -13.32 13.89 -15.31
C GLU A 303 -14.69 13.26 -15.05
N GLY A 304 -15.68 14.04 -14.64
CA GLY A 304 -17.05 13.57 -14.41
C GLY A 304 -17.37 13.19 -12.97
N VAL A 305 -18.69 13.06 -12.71
CA VAL A 305 -19.24 12.80 -11.39
C VAL A 305 -18.81 11.45 -10.83
N GLU A 306 -18.79 10.43 -11.67
CA GLU A 306 -18.41 9.08 -11.28
C GLU A 306 -16.98 9.03 -10.72
N ARG A 307 -16.03 9.63 -11.44
CA ARG A 307 -14.64 9.68 -11.02
C ARG A 307 -14.46 10.45 -9.71
N ALA A 308 -15.13 11.59 -9.58
CA ALA A 308 -15.11 12.38 -8.33
C ALA A 308 -15.69 11.59 -7.15
N THR A 309 -16.75 10.82 -7.37
CA THR A 309 -17.37 9.97 -6.36
C THR A 309 -16.44 8.85 -5.90
N LEU A 310 -15.79 8.16 -6.86
CA LEU A 310 -14.80 7.12 -6.56
C LEU A 310 -13.65 7.69 -5.72
N ASP A 311 -13.07 8.81 -6.15
CA ASP A 311 -11.95 9.45 -5.45
C ASP A 311 -12.33 9.88 -4.03
N TYR A 312 -13.55 10.39 -3.85
CA TYR A 312 -14.04 10.81 -2.55
C TYR A 312 -14.22 9.62 -1.60
N ILE A 313 -14.93 8.58 -2.05
CA ILE A 313 -15.19 7.40 -1.20
C ILE A 313 -13.89 6.65 -0.92
N ALA A 314 -13.05 6.42 -1.92
CA ALA A 314 -11.75 5.76 -1.73
C ALA A 314 -10.85 6.52 -0.74
N GLY A 315 -10.94 7.85 -0.70
CA GLY A 315 -10.22 8.68 0.24
C GLY A 315 -10.69 8.61 1.70
N MET A 316 -11.84 8.01 2.00
CA MET A 316 -12.36 7.92 3.36
C MET A 316 -11.57 6.92 4.22
N THR A 317 -11.61 7.13 5.53
CA THR A 317 -11.29 6.09 6.51
C THR A 317 -12.54 5.28 6.81
N ASP A 318 -12.38 4.06 7.33
CA ASP A 318 -13.49 3.18 7.70
C ASP A 318 -14.48 3.89 8.63
N ARG A 319 -13.93 4.51 9.66
CA ARG A 319 -14.72 5.25 10.65
C ARG A 319 -15.48 6.43 10.04
N TYR A 320 -14.86 7.15 9.11
CA TYR A 320 -15.49 8.28 8.45
C TYR A 320 -16.61 7.82 7.49
N ALA A 321 -16.40 6.70 6.78
CA ALA A 321 -17.42 6.11 5.92
C ALA A 321 -18.67 5.69 6.71
N VAL A 322 -18.49 5.02 7.87
CA VAL A 322 -19.61 4.66 8.76
C VAL A 322 -20.34 5.90 9.27
N LEU A 323 -19.60 6.95 9.67
CA LEU A 323 -20.20 8.19 10.15
C LEU A 323 -21.07 8.84 9.07
N LEU A 324 -20.55 8.99 7.85
CA LEU A 324 -21.31 9.58 6.74
C LEU A 324 -22.50 8.73 6.32
N PHE A 325 -22.36 7.40 6.30
CA PHE A 325 -23.48 6.51 6.03
C PHE A 325 -24.60 6.71 7.02
N ASN A 326 -24.30 6.78 8.31
CA ASN A 326 -25.29 7.06 9.36
C ASN A 326 -25.94 8.43 9.18
N GLU A 327 -25.17 9.45 8.79
CA GLU A 327 -25.73 10.79 8.55
C GLU A 327 -26.69 10.82 7.37
N ILE A 328 -26.44 10.03 6.33
CA ILE A 328 -27.24 10.00 5.09
C ILE A 328 -28.50 9.11 5.26
N TYR A 329 -28.35 7.95 5.89
CA TYR A 329 -29.37 6.90 5.83
C TYR A 329 -30.08 6.61 7.15
N ILE A 330 -29.54 7.07 8.29
CA ILE A 330 -30.16 6.84 9.60
C ILE A 330 -30.85 8.13 10.07
N PRO A 331 -32.17 8.11 10.28
CA PRO A 331 -32.89 9.28 10.78
C PRO A 331 -32.34 9.73 12.14
N LYS A 332 -32.13 11.02 12.28
CA LYS A 332 -31.76 11.62 13.57
C LYS A 332 -33.02 11.85 14.43
N SER A 333 -32.91 11.57 15.72
CA SER A 333 -33.94 11.97 16.67
C SER A 333 -34.11 13.48 16.64
N TRP A 334 -35.36 13.96 16.66
CA TRP A 334 -35.60 15.38 16.75
C TRP A 334 -35.09 15.92 18.10
N GLN A 335 -34.12 16.79 18.03
CA GLN A 335 -33.64 17.53 19.19
C GLN A 335 -34.43 18.82 19.29
N LYS A 336 -35.16 19.01 20.45
CA LYS A 336 -35.81 20.27 20.77
C LYS A 336 -34.77 21.37 21.03
#